data_fbd639cc614221f3adb70543f76fca07
#
_entry.id   fbd639cc614221f3adb70543f76fca07
#
_cell.length_a   1.000
_cell.length_b   1.000
_cell.length_c   1.000
_cell.angle_alpha   90.00
_cell.angle_beta   90.00
_cell.angle_gamma   90.00
#
_symmetry.space_group_name_H-M   'P 1'
#
loop_
_entity.id
_entity.type
_entity.pdbx_description
1 polymer ?
#
loop_
_entity_poly.entity_id
_entity_poly.type
_entity_poly.pdbx_seq_one_letter_code
_entity_poly.pdbx_strand_id
1 'polypeptide(L)'
;MAVENPGYRAAGHALAIAGAQLCGVAVDGEGLNTAALEQIEECRLVYVTPSHQYPTGVTLSLARRLQLLEWAERNNGLIIEDDYDGEYRYSGTPLAPLAALDRQGRVLYV
;
A
#
# COMPACT_ATOMS: atom_id res chain seq x y z
N MET A 1 7.35 -6.48 -7.74
CA MET A 1 6.26 -5.63 -7.24
C MET A 1 5.57 -6.29 -6.03
N ALA A 2 5.41 -5.56 -4.96
CA ALA A 2 4.75 -6.06 -3.77
C ALA A 2 3.25 -5.75 -3.81
N VAL A 3 2.44 -6.70 -3.38
CA VAL A 3 0.99 -6.56 -3.25
C VAL A 3 0.57 -7.10 -1.88
N GLU A 4 -0.53 -6.59 -1.37
CA GLU A 4 -1.10 -7.06 -0.12
C GLU A 4 -1.59 -8.51 -0.25
N ASN A 5 -1.38 -9.32 0.77
CA ASN A 5 -1.87 -10.69 0.81
C ASN A 5 -2.55 -10.95 2.18
N PRO A 6 -3.89 -11.08 2.21
CA PRO A 6 -4.80 -11.06 1.07
C PRO A 6 -4.97 -9.67 0.45
N GLY A 7 -5.42 -9.61 -0.80
CA GLY A 7 -5.55 -8.34 -1.52
C GLY A 7 -6.60 -8.40 -2.64
N TYR A 8 -6.67 -7.32 -3.41
CA TYR A 8 -7.60 -7.18 -4.51
C TYR A 8 -7.12 -7.95 -5.73
N ARG A 9 -7.73 -9.08 -6.01
CA ARG A 9 -7.29 -10.02 -7.06
C ARG A 9 -7.31 -9.41 -8.47
N ALA A 10 -8.32 -8.60 -8.78
CA ALA A 10 -8.42 -8.02 -10.11
C ALA A 10 -7.24 -7.10 -10.43
N ALA A 11 -6.79 -6.32 -9.45
CA ALA A 11 -5.59 -5.49 -9.61
C ALA A 11 -4.35 -6.35 -9.81
N GLY A 12 -4.19 -7.40 -8.99
CA GLY A 12 -3.07 -8.33 -9.12
C GLY A 12 -3.02 -9.00 -10.50
N HIS A 13 -4.17 -9.45 -11.00
CA HIS A 13 -4.26 -10.05 -12.32
C HIS A 13 -3.89 -9.05 -13.43
N ALA A 14 -4.39 -7.81 -13.34
CA ALA A 14 -4.07 -6.78 -14.32
C ALA A 14 -2.57 -6.48 -14.33
N LEU A 15 -1.94 -6.38 -13.17
CA LEU A 15 -0.51 -6.12 -13.04
C LEU A 15 0.33 -7.28 -13.57
N ALA A 16 -0.10 -8.52 -13.29
CA ALA A 16 0.58 -9.71 -13.79
C ALA A 16 0.51 -9.79 -15.32
N ILE A 17 -0.65 -9.47 -15.90
CA ILE A 17 -0.81 -9.42 -17.36
C ILE A 17 0.11 -8.36 -17.99
N ALA A 18 0.32 -7.25 -17.27
CA ALA A 18 1.23 -6.19 -17.72
C ALA A 18 2.72 -6.57 -17.56
N GLY A 19 3.02 -7.75 -17.05
CA GLY A 19 4.39 -8.26 -16.94
C GLY A 19 5.02 -8.10 -15.57
N ALA A 20 4.28 -7.67 -14.55
CA ALA A 20 4.80 -7.52 -13.21
C ALA A 20 4.98 -8.88 -12.52
N GLN A 21 6.09 -9.05 -11.82
CA GLN A 21 6.27 -10.18 -10.91
C GLN A 21 5.72 -9.77 -9.53
N LEU A 22 4.71 -10.49 -9.06
CA LEU A 22 4.03 -10.16 -7.83
C LEU A 22 4.62 -10.90 -6.64
N CYS A 23 4.80 -10.15 -5.54
CA CYS A 23 5.24 -10.69 -4.26
C CYS A 23 4.20 -10.34 -3.20
N GLY A 24 3.57 -11.34 -2.59
CA GLY A 24 2.57 -11.12 -1.55
C GLY A 24 3.22 -10.69 -0.25
N VAL A 25 2.72 -9.61 0.34
CA VAL A 25 3.16 -9.12 1.65
C VAL A 25 1.99 -9.25 2.62
N ALA A 26 2.22 -9.89 3.76
CA ALA A 26 1.18 -10.15 4.74
C ALA A 26 0.53 -8.87 5.25
N VAL A 27 -0.77 -8.94 5.52
CA VAL A 27 -1.55 -7.86 6.15
C VAL A 27 -1.88 -8.32 7.57
N ASP A 28 -1.65 -7.44 8.54
CA ASP A 28 -1.99 -7.69 9.94
C ASP A 28 -2.99 -6.64 10.44
N GLY A 29 -3.15 -6.52 11.76
CA GLY A 29 -4.10 -5.58 12.36
C GLY A 29 -3.82 -4.10 12.09
N GLU A 30 -2.65 -3.75 11.58
CA GLU A 30 -2.28 -2.38 11.22
C GLU A 30 -2.14 -2.16 9.71
N GLY A 31 -2.50 -3.16 8.90
CA GLY A 31 -2.40 -3.11 7.46
C GLY A 31 -1.19 -3.87 6.92
N LEU A 32 -0.67 -3.45 5.78
CA LEU A 32 0.50 -4.09 5.17
C LEU A 32 1.67 -4.13 6.14
N ASN A 33 2.27 -5.31 6.29
CA ASN A 33 3.43 -5.49 7.17
C ASN A 33 4.68 -4.93 6.50
N THR A 34 5.08 -3.73 6.91
CA THR A 34 6.23 -3.04 6.33
C THR A 34 7.54 -3.72 6.61
N ALA A 35 7.66 -4.41 7.75
CA ALA A 35 8.87 -5.19 8.05
C ALA A 35 9.04 -6.33 7.05
N ALA A 36 7.95 -7.00 6.68
CA ALA A 36 7.99 -8.05 5.66
C ALA A 36 8.33 -7.48 4.28
N LEU A 37 7.81 -6.29 3.96
CA LEU A 37 8.14 -5.60 2.71
C LEU A 37 9.64 -5.33 2.62
N GLU A 38 10.27 -4.92 3.71
CA GLU A 38 11.71 -4.63 3.73
C GLU A 38 12.59 -5.86 3.49
N GLN A 39 12.06 -7.06 3.67
CA GLN A 39 12.78 -8.30 3.40
C GLN A 39 12.83 -8.66 1.91
N ILE A 40 12.03 -8.01 1.10
CA ILE A 40 11.99 -8.28 -0.34
C ILE A 40 13.09 -7.48 -1.04
N GLU A 41 14.01 -8.20 -1.67
CA GLU A 41 15.10 -7.57 -2.43
C GLU A 41 14.61 -7.05 -3.77
N GLU A 42 15.19 -5.94 -4.21
CA GLU A 42 14.91 -5.35 -5.52
C GLU A 42 13.44 -4.98 -5.78
N CYS A 43 12.66 -4.78 -4.73
CA CYS A 43 11.28 -4.35 -4.86
C CYS A 43 11.25 -2.82 -4.94
N ARG A 44 10.62 -2.29 -6.00
CA ARG A 44 10.52 -0.83 -6.23
C ARG A 44 9.11 -0.34 -6.42
N LEU A 45 8.13 -1.21 -6.28
CA LEU A 45 6.74 -0.83 -6.47
C LEU A 45 5.87 -1.63 -5.51
N VAL A 46 4.97 -0.94 -4.81
CA VAL A 46 3.99 -1.58 -3.93
C VAL A 46 2.60 -1.04 -4.22
N TYR A 47 1.63 -1.93 -4.23
CA TYR A 47 0.21 -1.58 -4.38
C TYR A 47 -0.49 -1.80 -3.05
N VAL A 48 -1.15 -0.78 -2.53
CA VAL A 48 -1.82 -0.83 -1.23
C VAL A 48 -3.23 -0.22 -1.29
N THR A 49 -4.09 -0.69 -0.39
CA THR A 49 -5.42 -0.12 -0.16
C THR A 49 -5.47 0.37 1.29
N PRO A 50 -4.86 1.52 1.58
CA PRO A 50 -4.56 1.91 2.97
C PRO A 50 -5.76 2.40 3.76
N SER A 51 -6.75 3.01 3.12
CA SER A 51 -7.92 3.54 3.82
C SER A 51 -8.83 2.43 4.32
N HIS A 52 -8.95 1.36 3.58
CA HIS A 52 -9.79 0.21 3.89
C HIS A 52 -9.23 -0.98 3.13
N GLN A 53 -8.39 -1.76 3.77
CA GLN A 53 -7.72 -2.88 3.12
C GLN A 53 -8.75 -3.87 2.58
N TYR A 54 -8.62 -4.21 1.34
CA TYR A 54 -9.47 -5.23 0.73
C TYR A 54 -8.75 -6.58 0.79
N PRO A 55 -9.34 -7.64 1.37
CA PRO A 55 -10.73 -7.74 1.86
C PRO A 55 -10.86 -7.65 3.38
N THR A 56 -9.80 -7.39 4.15
CA THR A 56 -9.85 -7.47 5.62
C THR A 56 -10.56 -6.31 6.30
N GLY A 57 -10.66 -5.17 5.64
CA GLY A 57 -11.26 -3.97 6.22
C GLY A 57 -10.33 -3.19 7.15
N VAL A 58 -9.09 -3.60 7.29
CA VAL A 58 -8.13 -2.95 8.18
C VAL A 58 -7.63 -1.65 7.56
N THR A 59 -7.50 -0.61 8.38
CA THR A 59 -6.92 0.66 7.98
C THR A 59 -5.40 0.61 8.22
N LEU A 60 -4.62 1.05 7.24
CA LEU A 60 -3.17 1.18 7.41
C LEU A 60 -2.90 2.25 8.45
N SER A 61 -2.22 1.88 9.54
CA SER A 61 -1.95 2.81 10.65
C SER A 61 -1.04 3.95 10.21
N LEU A 62 -1.05 5.05 10.98
CA LEU A 62 -0.16 6.18 10.71
C LEU A 62 1.30 5.74 10.76
N ALA A 63 1.68 4.92 11.74
CA ALA A 63 3.04 4.41 11.84
C ALA A 63 3.44 3.64 10.58
N ARG A 64 2.55 2.78 10.08
CA ARG A 64 2.79 2.01 8.86
C ARG A 64 2.86 2.91 7.62
N ARG A 65 2.05 3.95 7.55
CA ARG A 65 2.08 4.93 6.45
C ARG A 65 3.44 5.61 6.38
N LEU A 66 3.95 6.05 7.51
CA LEU A 66 5.27 6.70 7.57
C LEU A 66 6.39 5.71 7.23
N GLN A 67 6.30 4.49 7.73
CA GLN A 67 7.29 3.44 7.42
C GLN A 67 7.29 3.10 5.93
N LEU A 68 6.12 3.08 5.31
CA LEU A 68 6.01 2.79 3.89
C LEU A 68 6.63 3.89 3.03
N LEU A 69 6.41 5.16 3.41
CA LEU A 69 7.03 6.29 2.73
C LEU A 69 8.55 6.27 2.90
N GLU A 70 9.06 5.91 4.08
CA GLU A 70 10.50 5.74 4.31
C GLU A 70 11.07 4.62 3.45
N TRP A 71 10.34 3.50 3.34
CA TRP A 71 10.74 2.40 2.46
C TRP A 71 10.89 2.88 1.02
N ALA A 72 9.93 3.63 0.52
CA ALA A 72 9.96 4.15 -0.84
C ALA A 72 11.15 5.08 -1.06
N GLU A 73 11.44 5.94 -0.08
CA GLU A 73 12.59 6.84 -0.15
C GLU A 73 13.91 6.07 -0.19
N ARG A 74 14.10 5.10 0.72
CA ARG A 74 15.35 4.32 0.81
C ARG A 74 15.59 3.44 -0.41
N ASN A 75 14.53 2.92 -1.01
CA ASN A 75 14.62 1.95 -2.11
C ASN A 75 14.38 2.58 -3.48
N ASN A 76 14.24 3.89 -3.56
CA ASN A 76 13.86 4.59 -4.79
C ASN A 76 12.58 3.97 -5.38
N GLY A 77 11.63 3.68 -4.49
CA GLY A 77 10.41 2.97 -4.82
C GLY A 77 9.23 3.90 -5.08
N LEU A 78 8.16 3.32 -5.62
CA LEU A 78 6.89 3.98 -5.85
C LEU A 78 5.78 3.21 -5.13
N ILE A 79 4.76 3.94 -4.71
CA ILE A 79 3.59 3.39 -4.03
C ILE A 79 2.37 3.72 -4.86
N ILE A 80 1.58 2.70 -5.20
CA ILE A 80 0.24 2.91 -5.78
C ILE A 80 -0.76 2.86 -4.63
N GLU A 81 -1.36 3.99 -4.33
CA GLU A 81 -2.37 4.11 -3.30
C GLU A 81 -3.75 4.06 -3.92
N ASP A 82 -4.46 2.95 -3.72
CA ASP A 82 -5.85 2.79 -4.16
C ASP A 82 -6.78 3.12 -3.00
N ASP A 83 -7.43 4.27 -3.10
CA ASP A 83 -8.34 4.78 -2.07
C ASP A 83 -9.80 4.59 -2.49
N TYR A 84 -10.13 3.36 -2.92
CA TYR A 84 -11.43 3.03 -3.48
C TYR A 84 -12.62 3.33 -2.54
N ASP A 85 -12.36 3.44 -1.23
CA ASP A 85 -13.37 3.65 -0.20
C ASP A 85 -13.20 4.98 0.52
N GLY A 86 -12.39 5.88 -0.02
CA GLY A 86 -12.08 7.16 0.62
C GLY A 86 -13.30 8.05 0.87
N GLU A 87 -14.33 7.95 0.03
CA GLU A 87 -15.55 8.74 0.14
C GLU A 87 -16.49 8.25 1.25
N TYR A 88 -16.26 7.06 1.79
CA TYR A 88 -17.15 6.39 2.72
C TYR A 88 -16.60 6.32 4.14
N ARG A 89 -15.74 7.24 4.51
CA ARG A 89 -15.18 7.30 5.87
C ARG A 89 -16.11 8.07 6.77
N TYR A 90 -16.89 7.37 7.57
CA TYR A 90 -17.96 7.96 8.36
C TYR A 90 -17.65 8.15 9.83
N SER A 91 -16.68 7.47 10.36
CA SER A 91 -16.44 7.46 11.80
C SER A 91 -15.01 7.86 12.14
N GLY A 92 -14.89 8.71 13.15
CA GLY A 92 -13.60 9.15 13.66
C GLY A 92 -12.90 10.16 12.76
N THR A 93 -11.69 10.51 13.14
CA THR A 93 -10.83 11.40 12.36
C THR A 93 -10.14 10.55 11.29
N PRO A 94 -10.40 10.80 10.00
CA PRO A 94 -9.74 10.02 8.95
C PRO A 94 -8.24 10.32 8.95
N LEU A 95 -7.44 9.28 8.69
CA LEU A 95 -6.01 9.46 8.48
C LEU A 95 -5.78 10.12 7.12
N ALA A 96 -4.75 10.97 7.05
CA ALA A 96 -4.35 11.55 5.78
C ALA A 96 -3.92 10.44 4.82
N PRO A 97 -4.31 10.50 3.54
CA PRO A 97 -3.83 9.54 2.55
C PRO A 97 -2.31 9.62 2.40
N LEU A 98 -1.72 8.54 1.92
CA LEU A 98 -0.26 8.50 1.70
C LEU A 98 0.18 9.63 0.78
N ALA A 99 -0.61 9.92 -0.25
CA ALA A 99 -0.29 11.01 -1.18
C ALA A 99 -0.17 12.37 -0.48
N ALA A 100 -1.00 12.60 0.55
CA ALA A 100 -0.94 13.85 1.32
C ALA A 100 0.26 13.92 2.25
N LEU A 101 0.77 12.78 2.70
CA LEU A 101 1.95 12.69 3.55
C LEU A 101 3.25 12.63 2.76
N ASP A 102 3.15 12.36 1.46
CA ASP A 102 4.29 12.20 0.58
C ASP A 102 4.92 13.55 0.25
N ARG A 103 6.22 13.68 0.51
CA ARG A 103 6.99 14.90 0.24
C ARG A 103 7.92 14.76 -0.95
N GLN A 104 7.98 13.58 -1.58
CA GLN A 104 8.95 13.27 -2.61
C GLN A 104 8.35 12.84 -3.93
N GLY A 105 7.03 12.91 -4.07
CA GLY A 105 6.37 12.51 -5.30
C GLY A 105 6.43 11.01 -5.58
N ARG A 106 6.43 10.18 -4.54
CA ARG A 106 6.56 8.73 -4.70
C ARG A 106 5.24 7.98 -4.64
N VAL A 107 4.14 8.67 -4.44
CA VAL A 107 2.81 8.05 -4.35
C VAL A 107 1.99 8.39 -5.59
N LEU A 108 1.49 7.34 -6.23
CA LEU A 108 0.50 7.46 -7.32
C LEU A 108 -0.86 7.20 -6.70
N TYR A 109 -1.65 8.24 -6.57
CA TYR A 109 -2.98 8.18 -5.97
C TYR A 109 -4.02 7.85 -7.02
N VAL A 110 -4.83 6.82 -6.74
CA VAL A 110 -5.85 6.35 -7.67
C VAL A 110 -7.26 6.61 -7.13
#